data_d7eabe2c9bfd9edea65a8c41decf9884
#
_entry.id   d7eabe2c9bfd9edea65a8c41decf9884
#
_cell.length_a   1.000
_cell.length_b   1.000
_cell.length_c   1.000
_cell.angle_alpha   90.00
_cell.angle_beta   90.00
_cell.angle_gamma   90.00
#
_symmetry.space_group_name_H-M   'P 1'
#
loop_
_entity.id
_entity.type
_entity.pdbx_description
1 polymer ?
#
loop_
_entity_poly.entity_id
_entity_poly.type
_entity_poly.pdbx_seq_one_letter_code
_entity_poly.pdbx_strand_id
1 'polypeptide(L)'
;MNGYKLTETATDLLLPPGFNHSWLVARVGFVSMREDGFMAHKMNVESFNLDHTKVAAPFVRVADVKPLPAGDTLTKYDVRFCQPNKEHLDMPAVHSLEHSFAECVRNHSDAVIDFGPMGCQTGFYLIMIGEPDVPGTCELVETTLRDILKLDATPAANEVQCGWGANHSIKAAQEAAHTMLNHRDEWEQVMA
;
A
#
# COMPACT_ATOMS: atom_id res chain seq x y z
N MET A 1 36.76 13.31 -29.98
CA MET A 1 37.82 13.63 -28.98
C MET A 1 37.38 14.89 -28.26
N ASN A 2 36.95 14.82 -27.05
CA ASN A 2 36.91 15.89 -26.04
C ASN A 2 36.58 15.24 -24.70
N GLY A 3 37.65 14.97 -23.95
CA GLY A 3 37.54 14.46 -22.59
C GLY A 3 37.27 15.60 -21.62
N TYR A 4 36.26 15.45 -20.79
CA TYR A 4 36.11 16.30 -19.59
C TYR A 4 36.74 15.57 -18.40
N LYS A 5 37.84 16.11 -17.90
CA LYS A 5 38.38 15.80 -16.58
C LYS A 5 37.56 16.55 -15.52
N LEU A 6 36.93 15.79 -14.63
CA LEU A 6 36.36 16.33 -13.39
C LEU A 6 37.50 16.51 -12.39
N THR A 7 37.80 17.75 -12.03
CA THR A 7 38.70 18.10 -10.91
C THR A 7 37.85 18.11 -9.63
N GLU A 8 38.26 17.29 -8.66
CA GLU A 8 37.77 17.37 -7.27
C GLU A 8 38.17 18.71 -6.68
N THR A 9 37.18 19.48 -6.25
CA THR A 9 37.42 20.56 -5.28
C THR A 9 36.68 20.19 -3.99
N ALA A 10 37.46 19.67 -3.03
CA ALA A 10 37.04 19.54 -1.66
C ALA A 10 36.88 20.96 -1.07
N THR A 11 35.64 21.34 -0.80
CA THR A 11 35.36 22.52 0.02
C THR A 11 35.28 22.08 1.48
N ASP A 12 36.33 22.42 2.26
CA ASP A 12 36.35 22.28 3.71
C ASP A 12 35.27 23.18 4.32
N LEU A 13 34.12 22.55 4.68
CA LEU A 13 33.14 23.19 5.54
C LEU A 13 33.58 22.99 7.00
N LEU A 14 34.11 24.03 7.61
CA LEU A 14 34.40 24.12 9.05
C LEU A 14 33.07 24.00 9.82
N LEU A 15 32.85 22.85 10.47
CA LEU A 15 31.75 22.65 11.40
C LEU A 15 32.11 23.21 12.79
N PRO A 16 31.14 23.80 13.52
CA PRO A 16 31.37 24.32 14.85
C PRO A 16 31.72 23.21 15.86
N PRO A 17 32.53 23.48 16.89
CA PRO A 17 32.94 22.49 17.88
C PRO A 17 31.75 22.03 18.72
N GLY A 18 31.48 20.71 18.72
CA GLY A 18 30.41 20.09 19.50
C GLY A 18 29.48 19.18 18.73
N PHE A 19 29.66 18.99 17.42
CA PHE A 19 28.82 18.08 16.63
C PHE A 19 29.33 16.61 16.75
N ASN A 20 28.48 15.74 17.27
CA ASN A 20 28.78 14.31 17.42
C ASN A 20 28.60 13.61 16.06
N HIS A 21 29.64 12.95 15.57
CA HIS A 21 29.69 12.26 14.27
C HIS A 21 28.74 11.06 14.10
N SER A 22 27.98 10.69 15.12
CA SER A 22 27.11 9.49 15.06
C SER A 22 25.85 9.64 14.17
N TRP A 23 25.52 10.84 13.71
CA TRP A 23 24.31 11.10 12.89
C TRP A 23 24.54 11.12 11.37
N LEU A 24 25.83 11.05 10.93
CA LEU A 24 26.14 11.17 9.49
C LEU A 24 26.18 9.84 8.74
N VAL A 25 26.07 8.68 9.40
CA VAL A 25 26.24 7.36 8.78
C VAL A 25 24.89 6.73 8.35
N ALA A 26 23.74 7.34 8.65
CA ALA A 26 22.43 6.73 8.46
C ALA A 26 21.72 7.06 7.14
N ARG A 27 22.38 7.65 6.13
CA ARG A 27 21.75 8.00 4.84
C ARG A 27 22.54 7.58 3.59
N VAL A 28 23.30 6.51 3.66
CA VAL A 28 23.76 5.85 2.43
C VAL A 28 22.74 4.78 2.08
N GLY A 29 21.80 5.12 1.21
CA GLY A 29 20.84 4.15 0.67
C GLY A 29 21.57 2.99 0.01
N PHE A 30 21.21 1.77 0.36
CA PHE A 30 21.75 0.56 -0.26
C PHE A 30 21.38 0.57 -1.75
N VAL A 31 22.37 0.75 -2.62
CA VAL A 31 22.20 0.71 -4.08
C VAL A 31 22.36 -0.73 -4.52
N SER A 32 21.27 -1.38 -4.90
CA SER A 32 21.31 -2.69 -5.56
C SER A 32 21.62 -2.49 -7.05
N MET A 33 22.66 -3.12 -7.55
CA MET A 33 22.92 -3.17 -9.00
C MET A 33 22.01 -4.22 -9.64
N ARG A 34 21.28 -3.84 -10.69
CA ARG A 34 20.65 -4.78 -11.61
C ARG A 34 21.71 -5.28 -12.61
N GLU A 35 21.51 -6.47 -13.18
CA GLU A 35 22.44 -7.12 -14.13
C GLU A 35 22.70 -6.31 -15.42
N ASP A 36 21.91 -5.26 -15.67
CA ASP A 36 22.04 -4.32 -16.79
C ASP A 36 22.93 -3.09 -16.48
N GLY A 37 23.54 -3.04 -15.29
CA GLY A 37 24.46 -1.97 -14.90
C GLY A 37 23.81 -0.60 -14.61
N PHE A 38 22.49 -0.51 -14.65
CA PHE A 38 21.77 0.72 -14.31
C PHE A 38 21.53 0.79 -12.78
N MET A 39 22.10 1.79 -12.12
CA MET A 39 21.87 2.05 -10.70
C MET A 39 20.44 2.55 -10.51
N ALA A 40 19.51 1.67 -10.19
CA ALA A 40 18.14 2.06 -9.89
C ALA A 40 18.13 2.84 -8.56
N HIS A 41 17.84 4.12 -8.64
CA HIS A 41 17.66 4.97 -7.46
C HIS A 41 16.48 4.43 -6.64
N LYS A 42 16.74 4.04 -5.37
CA LYS A 42 15.66 3.60 -4.47
C LYS A 42 14.72 4.79 -4.21
N MET A 43 13.47 4.64 -4.60
CA MET A 43 12.43 5.65 -4.36
C MET A 43 12.07 5.70 -2.87
N ASN A 44 11.70 6.90 -2.36
CA ASN A 44 11.30 7.08 -0.97
C ASN A 44 9.98 6.38 -0.63
N VAL A 45 9.10 6.23 -1.62
CA VAL A 45 7.82 5.53 -1.48
C VAL A 45 8.04 4.05 -1.76
N GLU A 46 7.71 3.19 -0.79
CA GLU A 46 7.95 1.74 -0.89
C GLU A 46 7.32 1.14 -2.14
N SER A 47 6.05 1.44 -2.41
CA SER A 47 5.32 0.89 -3.57
C SER A 47 5.95 1.23 -4.93
N PHE A 48 6.80 2.26 -5.01
CA PHE A 48 7.52 2.59 -6.25
C PHE A 48 8.76 1.72 -6.48
N ASN A 49 9.16 0.94 -5.46
CA ASN A 49 10.25 -0.01 -5.57
C ASN A 49 9.76 -1.44 -5.90
N LEU A 50 8.44 -1.67 -5.88
CA LEU A 50 7.84 -2.92 -6.32
C LEU A 50 7.81 -2.99 -7.85
N ASP A 51 8.31 -4.07 -8.42
CA ASP A 51 8.20 -4.32 -9.87
C ASP A 51 6.78 -4.82 -10.20
N HIS A 52 5.92 -3.90 -10.60
CA HIS A 52 4.51 -4.16 -10.92
C HIS A 52 4.30 -5.06 -12.15
N THR A 53 5.35 -5.37 -12.90
CA THR A 53 5.29 -6.31 -14.04
C THR A 53 5.48 -7.76 -13.62
N LYS A 54 5.94 -8.00 -12.38
CA LYS A 54 6.28 -9.32 -11.84
C LYS A 54 5.35 -9.82 -10.75
N VAL A 55 4.36 -9.02 -10.35
CA VAL A 55 3.37 -9.42 -9.34
C VAL A 55 2.20 -10.16 -10.00
N ALA A 56 1.56 -11.05 -9.24
CA ALA A 56 0.33 -11.75 -9.61
C ALA A 56 -0.80 -11.33 -8.67
N ALA A 57 -1.75 -10.52 -9.14
CA ALA A 57 -2.94 -10.16 -8.37
C ALA A 57 -4.05 -11.20 -8.54
N PRO A 58 -4.95 -11.37 -7.53
CA PRO A 58 -5.01 -10.57 -6.31
C PRO A 58 -4.01 -11.03 -5.23
N PHE A 59 -3.59 -10.11 -4.35
CA PHE A 59 -2.71 -10.45 -3.24
C PHE A 59 -2.87 -9.51 -2.03
N VAL A 60 -2.37 -9.97 -0.87
CA VAL A 60 -2.16 -9.17 0.33
C VAL A 60 -0.70 -9.28 0.76
N ARG A 61 -0.01 -8.16 0.91
CA ARG A 61 1.38 -8.12 1.34
C ARG A 61 1.65 -6.97 2.31
N VAL A 62 2.69 -7.09 3.10
CA VAL A 62 3.23 -5.94 3.84
C VAL A 62 3.85 -4.96 2.84
N ALA A 63 3.38 -3.72 2.85
CA ALA A 63 3.93 -2.64 2.04
C ALA A 63 4.95 -1.81 2.84
N ASP A 64 4.66 -1.52 4.12
CA ASP A 64 5.57 -0.74 4.97
C ASP A 64 5.34 -1.07 6.45
N VAL A 65 6.38 -0.94 7.26
CA VAL A 65 6.33 -1.14 8.71
C VAL A 65 7.02 0.04 9.38
N LYS A 66 6.33 0.70 10.29
CA LYS A 66 6.83 1.88 10.98
C LYS A 66 6.73 1.73 12.49
N PRO A 67 7.86 1.56 13.19
CA PRO A 67 7.85 1.62 14.65
C PRO A 67 7.49 3.03 15.13
N LEU A 68 6.64 3.12 16.14
CA LEU A 68 6.19 4.36 16.74
C LEU A 68 6.99 4.68 18.01
N PRO A 69 7.10 5.95 18.41
CA PRO A 69 7.93 6.35 19.57
C PRO A 69 7.51 5.73 20.92
N ALA A 70 6.24 5.36 21.07
CA ALA A 70 5.72 4.72 22.28
C ALA A 70 5.96 3.21 22.37
N GLY A 71 6.55 2.60 21.32
CA GLY A 71 6.85 1.18 21.25
C GLY A 71 5.85 0.37 20.43
N ASP A 72 4.75 0.98 20.00
CA ASP A 72 3.81 0.34 19.08
C ASP A 72 4.39 0.30 17.65
N THR A 73 3.80 -0.54 16.81
CA THR A 73 4.14 -0.65 15.39
C THR A 73 2.92 -0.30 14.55
N LEU A 74 3.13 0.40 13.45
CA LEU A 74 2.13 0.64 12.43
C LEU A 74 2.52 -0.13 11.18
N THR A 75 1.65 -1.03 10.75
CA THR A 75 1.84 -1.83 9.53
C THR A 75 0.88 -1.38 8.44
N LYS A 76 1.42 -1.16 7.25
CA LYS A 76 0.66 -0.85 6.04
C LYS A 76 0.69 -2.06 5.11
N TYR A 77 -0.49 -2.54 4.74
CA TYR A 77 -0.66 -3.63 3.78
C TYR A 77 -1.11 -3.09 2.43
N ASP A 78 -0.61 -3.72 1.36
CA ASP A 78 -1.10 -3.60 -0.01
C ASP A 78 -2.13 -4.71 -0.23
N VAL A 79 -3.40 -4.34 -0.32
CA VAL A 79 -4.53 -5.23 -0.64
C VAL A 79 -4.85 -5.01 -2.10
N ARG A 80 -4.31 -5.87 -2.96
CA ARG A 80 -4.37 -5.70 -4.41
C ARG A 80 -5.49 -6.53 -5.00
N PHE A 81 -6.42 -5.88 -5.70
CA PHE A 81 -7.58 -6.51 -6.34
C PHE A 81 -7.30 -6.88 -7.80
N CYS A 82 -6.68 -5.97 -8.54
CA CYS A 82 -6.53 -6.07 -9.99
C CYS A 82 -5.07 -6.20 -10.40
N GLN A 83 -4.81 -6.92 -11.49
CA GLN A 83 -3.47 -7.06 -12.06
C GLN A 83 -2.96 -5.70 -12.55
N PRO A 84 -1.85 -5.19 -11.99
CA PRO A 84 -1.28 -3.92 -12.41
C PRO A 84 -1.04 -3.84 -13.91
N ASN A 85 -1.33 -2.69 -14.50
CA ASN A 85 -1.17 -2.38 -15.92
C ASN A 85 -2.01 -3.22 -16.89
N LYS A 86 -2.94 -4.06 -16.38
CA LYS A 86 -3.87 -4.86 -17.20
C LYS A 86 -5.32 -4.54 -16.88
N GLU A 87 -5.63 -4.37 -15.60
CA GLU A 87 -7.01 -4.19 -15.12
C GLU A 87 -7.05 -3.13 -14.02
N HIS A 88 -8.19 -2.52 -13.83
CA HIS A 88 -8.48 -1.60 -12.74
C HIS A 88 -9.97 -1.61 -12.39
N LEU A 89 -10.30 -1.24 -11.17
CA LEU A 89 -11.68 -1.00 -10.75
C LEU A 89 -12.14 0.37 -11.26
N ASP A 90 -13.43 0.51 -11.60
CA ASP A 90 -14.00 1.83 -11.85
C ASP A 90 -14.18 2.64 -10.55
N MET A 91 -14.28 3.95 -10.64
CA MET A 91 -14.37 4.82 -9.45
C MET A 91 -15.60 4.54 -8.58
N PRO A 92 -16.80 4.24 -9.09
CA PRO A 92 -17.93 3.85 -8.26
C PRO A 92 -17.70 2.55 -7.47
N ALA A 93 -16.97 1.57 -8.02
CA ALA A 93 -16.56 0.35 -7.30
C ALA A 93 -15.53 0.67 -6.22
N VAL A 94 -14.48 1.43 -6.56
CA VAL A 94 -13.43 1.87 -5.62
C VAL A 94 -14.05 2.59 -4.43
N HIS A 95 -14.88 3.60 -4.66
CA HIS A 95 -15.51 4.41 -3.63
C HIS A 95 -16.46 3.58 -2.73
N SER A 96 -17.21 2.66 -3.34
CA SER A 96 -18.10 1.78 -2.58
C SER A 96 -17.36 0.72 -1.78
N LEU A 97 -16.23 0.18 -2.31
CA LEU A 97 -15.35 -0.71 -1.55
C LEU A 97 -14.71 0.01 -0.36
N GLU A 98 -14.21 1.23 -0.56
CA GLU A 98 -13.65 2.05 0.52
C GLU A 98 -14.64 2.19 1.68
N HIS A 99 -15.84 2.69 1.43
CA HIS A 99 -16.88 2.87 2.43
C HIS A 99 -17.30 1.56 3.10
N SER A 100 -17.61 0.55 2.28
CA SER A 100 -18.10 -0.75 2.76
C SER A 100 -17.05 -1.49 3.57
N PHE A 101 -15.79 -1.49 3.11
CA PHE A 101 -14.71 -2.14 3.82
C PHE A 101 -14.40 -1.41 5.13
N ALA A 102 -14.29 -0.08 5.10
CA ALA A 102 -14.01 0.71 6.29
C ALA A 102 -15.06 0.52 7.39
N GLU A 103 -16.33 0.39 7.03
CA GLU A 103 -17.41 0.11 7.99
C GLU A 103 -17.36 -1.34 8.49
N CYS A 104 -17.30 -2.32 7.59
CA CYS A 104 -17.37 -3.73 7.95
C CYS A 104 -16.14 -4.20 8.74
N VAL A 105 -14.93 -3.79 8.39
CA VAL A 105 -13.69 -4.23 9.04
C VAL A 105 -13.64 -3.88 10.52
N ARG A 106 -14.26 -2.78 10.93
CA ARG A 106 -14.31 -2.32 12.33
C ARG A 106 -15.21 -3.19 13.22
N ASN A 107 -16.01 -4.07 12.62
CA ASN A 107 -16.72 -5.12 13.38
C ASN A 107 -15.81 -6.28 13.77
N HIS A 108 -14.61 -6.37 13.18
CA HIS A 108 -13.68 -7.49 13.36
C HIS A 108 -12.35 -7.10 14.00
N SER A 109 -11.95 -5.82 13.92
CA SER A 109 -10.67 -5.36 14.46
C SER A 109 -10.67 -3.89 14.84
N ASP A 110 -10.28 -3.60 16.08
CA ASP A 110 -10.02 -2.25 16.59
C ASP A 110 -8.65 -1.70 16.16
N ALA A 111 -7.79 -2.54 15.60
CA ALA A 111 -6.44 -2.16 15.16
C ALA A 111 -6.43 -1.39 13.83
N VAL A 112 -7.53 -1.38 13.10
CA VAL A 112 -7.61 -0.73 11.78
C VAL A 112 -7.66 0.79 11.93
N ILE A 113 -6.70 1.46 11.31
CA ILE A 113 -6.61 2.92 11.24
C ILE A 113 -7.33 3.43 10.01
N ASP A 114 -7.01 2.85 8.83
CA ASP A 114 -7.54 3.34 7.56
C ASP A 114 -7.54 2.26 6.50
N PHE A 115 -8.46 2.40 5.53
CA PHE A 115 -8.50 1.63 4.29
C PHE A 115 -8.72 2.60 3.13
N GLY A 116 -7.62 2.99 2.48
CA GLY A 116 -7.63 4.02 1.46
C GLY A 116 -7.28 3.50 0.07
N PRO A 117 -7.95 4.00 -0.99
CA PRO A 117 -7.72 3.54 -2.35
C PRO A 117 -6.37 4.00 -2.89
N MET A 118 -5.77 3.19 -3.75
CA MET A 118 -4.63 3.58 -4.56
C MET A 118 -5.09 4.39 -5.77
N GLY A 119 -4.38 5.46 -6.11
CA GLY A 119 -4.70 6.31 -7.26
C GLY A 119 -4.69 5.58 -8.62
N CYS A 120 -4.03 4.42 -8.70
CA CYS A 120 -4.04 3.54 -9.88
C CYS A 120 -5.30 2.66 -10.00
N GLN A 121 -6.19 2.69 -9.00
CA GLN A 121 -7.46 1.93 -8.97
C GLN A 121 -7.28 0.40 -9.00
N THR A 122 -6.10 -0.11 -8.67
CA THR A 122 -5.84 -1.56 -8.68
C THR A 122 -5.91 -2.21 -7.31
N GLY A 123 -6.06 -1.42 -6.24
CA GLY A 123 -6.12 -1.92 -4.86
C GLY A 123 -6.23 -0.81 -3.84
N PHE A 124 -6.01 -1.19 -2.59
CA PHE A 124 -6.14 -0.32 -1.42
C PHE A 124 -4.95 -0.51 -0.47
N TYR A 125 -4.69 0.50 0.34
CA TYR A 125 -3.83 0.36 1.50
C TYR A 125 -4.68 0.15 2.75
N LEU A 126 -4.43 -0.94 3.46
CA LEU A 126 -4.94 -1.18 4.81
C LEU A 126 -3.86 -0.82 5.81
N ILE A 127 -4.15 0.12 6.71
CA ILE A 127 -3.23 0.59 7.73
C ILE A 127 -3.72 0.12 9.09
N MET A 128 -2.86 -0.58 9.84
CA MET A 128 -3.19 -1.18 11.13
C MET A 128 -2.12 -0.90 12.18
N ILE A 129 -2.55 -0.79 13.44
CA ILE A 129 -1.65 -0.89 14.59
C ILE A 129 -1.34 -2.36 14.83
N GLY A 130 -0.07 -2.69 15.00
CA GLY A 130 0.43 -4.03 15.28
C GLY A 130 1.60 -4.44 14.39
N GLU A 131 2.24 -5.53 14.80
CA GLU A 131 3.32 -6.16 14.04
C GLU A 131 2.78 -6.80 12.75
N PRO A 132 3.62 -6.96 11.71
CA PRO A 132 3.21 -7.59 10.46
C PRO A 132 2.68 -9.01 10.65
N ASP A 133 1.45 -9.24 10.20
CA ASP A 133 0.77 -10.54 10.18
C ASP A 133 -0.02 -10.68 8.89
N VAL A 134 0.58 -11.24 7.84
CA VAL A 134 -0.08 -11.42 6.55
C VAL A 134 -1.20 -12.46 6.61
N PRO A 135 -1.02 -13.66 7.20
CA PRO A 135 -2.10 -14.64 7.32
C PRO A 135 -3.33 -14.10 8.07
N GLY A 136 -3.13 -13.49 9.26
CA GLY A 136 -4.23 -12.89 10.02
C GLY A 136 -4.89 -11.71 9.28
N THR A 137 -4.11 -10.93 8.53
CA THR A 137 -4.66 -9.87 7.68
C THR A 137 -5.48 -10.44 6.53
N CYS A 138 -5.06 -11.54 5.92
CA CYS A 138 -5.84 -12.23 4.90
C CYS A 138 -7.18 -12.75 5.44
N GLU A 139 -7.22 -13.31 6.66
CA GLU A 139 -8.46 -13.73 7.32
C GLU A 139 -9.38 -12.52 7.61
N LEU A 140 -8.83 -11.41 8.07
CA LEU A 140 -9.56 -10.17 8.31
C LEU A 140 -10.17 -9.62 7.02
N VAL A 141 -9.36 -9.54 5.94
CA VAL A 141 -9.83 -9.10 4.61
C VAL A 141 -10.92 -10.04 4.10
N GLU A 142 -10.74 -11.36 4.17
CA GLU A 142 -11.73 -12.33 3.74
C GLU A 142 -13.07 -12.14 4.47
N THR A 143 -13.04 -12.07 5.81
CA THR A 143 -14.26 -11.91 6.62
C THR A 143 -14.95 -10.60 6.27
N THR A 144 -14.20 -9.52 6.11
CA THR A 144 -14.74 -8.20 5.72
C THR A 144 -15.37 -8.24 4.32
N LEU A 145 -14.72 -8.84 3.34
CA LEU A 145 -15.29 -8.96 1.98
C LEU A 145 -16.57 -9.82 1.96
N ARG A 146 -16.64 -10.87 2.79
CA ARG A 146 -17.86 -11.68 2.95
C ARG A 146 -19.02 -10.89 3.56
N ASP A 147 -18.72 -9.90 4.43
CA ASP A 147 -19.76 -9.02 4.97
C ASP A 147 -20.21 -8.00 3.92
N ILE A 148 -19.32 -7.48 3.10
CA ILE A 148 -19.68 -6.60 1.97
C ILE A 148 -20.68 -7.28 1.02
N LEU A 149 -20.52 -8.59 0.77
CA LEU A 149 -21.45 -9.34 -0.07
C LEU A 149 -22.89 -9.40 0.47
N LYS A 150 -23.09 -9.11 1.76
CA LYS A 150 -24.40 -9.14 2.44
C LYS A 150 -25.06 -7.75 2.52
N LEU A 151 -24.35 -6.68 2.16
CA LEU A 151 -24.87 -5.32 2.22
C LEU A 151 -25.93 -5.07 1.14
N ASP A 152 -27.03 -4.46 1.52
CA ASP A 152 -28.06 -4.01 0.58
C ASP A 152 -27.71 -2.69 -0.11
N ALA A 153 -26.86 -1.87 0.52
CA ALA A 153 -26.41 -0.58 0.01
C ALA A 153 -25.03 -0.22 0.55
N THR A 154 -24.33 0.65 -0.14
CA THR A 154 -23.05 1.20 0.34
C THR A 154 -23.29 2.05 1.58
N PRO A 155 -22.60 1.81 2.71
CA PRO A 155 -22.71 2.62 3.91
C PRO A 155 -22.38 4.09 3.64
N ALA A 156 -23.12 5.00 4.28
CA ALA A 156 -22.89 6.45 4.19
C ALA A 156 -22.88 7.05 2.77
N ALA A 157 -23.44 6.37 1.77
CA ALA A 157 -23.52 6.82 0.38
C ALA A 157 -24.62 7.89 0.19
N ASN A 158 -24.46 9.03 0.83
CA ASN A 158 -25.39 10.15 0.78
C ASN A 158 -24.65 11.49 0.91
N GLU A 159 -25.32 12.60 0.58
CA GLU A 159 -24.72 13.94 0.56
C GLU A 159 -24.32 14.49 1.94
N VAL A 160 -24.85 13.93 3.02
CA VAL A 160 -24.54 14.38 4.38
C VAL A 160 -23.24 13.76 4.90
N GLN A 161 -23.00 12.48 4.59
CA GLN A 161 -21.90 11.70 5.14
C GLN A 161 -20.73 11.50 4.16
N CYS A 162 -20.96 11.74 2.86
CA CYS A 162 -19.97 11.55 1.81
C CYS A 162 -19.79 12.81 0.98
N GLY A 163 -18.56 13.13 0.62
CA GLY A 163 -18.23 14.28 -0.22
C GLY A 163 -18.77 14.19 -1.65
N TRP A 164 -19.11 12.98 -2.12
CA TRP A 164 -19.77 12.74 -3.41
C TRP A 164 -20.68 11.51 -3.34
N GLY A 165 -21.77 11.64 -2.64
CA GLY A 165 -22.71 10.54 -2.36
C GLY A 165 -23.35 9.88 -3.58
N ALA A 166 -23.33 10.53 -4.74
CA ALA A 166 -23.85 9.96 -5.99
C ALA A 166 -22.88 9.00 -6.70
N ASN A 167 -21.59 8.96 -6.31
CA ASN A 167 -20.57 8.19 -7.00
C ASN A 167 -20.33 6.82 -6.33
N HIS A 168 -21.39 6.03 -6.18
CA HIS A 168 -21.34 4.72 -5.54
C HIS A 168 -22.02 3.64 -6.38
N SER A 169 -21.53 2.39 -6.25
CA SER A 169 -22.14 1.18 -6.78
C SER A 169 -21.85 0.00 -5.86
N ILE A 170 -22.79 -0.32 -4.97
CA ILE A 170 -22.64 -1.51 -4.10
C ILE A 170 -22.49 -2.78 -4.92
N LYS A 171 -23.20 -2.88 -6.05
CA LYS A 171 -23.10 -4.03 -6.94
C LYS A 171 -21.69 -4.20 -7.50
N ALA A 172 -21.05 -3.13 -7.97
CA ALA A 172 -19.68 -3.19 -8.47
C ALA A 172 -18.67 -3.51 -7.36
N ALA A 173 -18.88 -2.99 -6.14
CA ALA A 173 -18.07 -3.37 -4.97
C ALA A 173 -18.21 -4.85 -4.62
N GLN A 174 -19.43 -5.39 -4.67
CA GLN A 174 -19.69 -6.81 -4.43
C GLN A 174 -19.10 -7.70 -5.52
N GLU A 175 -19.16 -7.31 -6.77
CA GLU A 175 -18.52 -8.01 -7.89
C GLU A 175 -16.99 -8.08 -7.70
N ALA A 176 -16.36 -6.98 -7.32
CA ALA A 176 -14.93 -6.93 -7.02
C ALA A 176 -14.57 -7.79 -5.78
N ALA A 177 -15.37 -7.70 -4.71
CA ALA A 177 -15.19 -8.52 -3.51
C ALA A 177 -15.31 -10.03 -3.83
N HIS A 178 -16.30 -10.41 -4.62
CA HIS A 178 -16.49 -11.79 -5.06
C HIS A 178 -15.32 -12.30 -5.91
N THR A 179 -14.84 -11.47 -6.85
CA THR A 179 -13.70 -11.80 -7.70
C THR A 179 -12.44 -12.04 -6.85
N MET A 180 -12.16 -11.16 -5.90
CA MET A 180 -11.01 -11.32 -5.01
C MET A 180 -11.15 -12.59 -4.15
N LEU A 181 -12.31 -12.85 -3.56
CA LEU A 181 -12.58 -14.04 -2.74
C LEU A 181 -12.39 -15.36 -3.50
N ASN A 182 -12.68 -15.41 -4.80
CA ASN A 182 -12.49 -16.62 -5.63
C ASN A 182 -11.01 -17.03 -5.76
N HIS A 183 -10.08 -16.14 -5.43
CA HIS A 183 -8.63 -16.36 -5.46
C HIS A 183 -8.01 -16.35 -4.05
N ARG A 184 -8.80 -16.64 -3.01
CA ARG A 184 -8.35 -16.53 -1.61
C ARG A 184 -7.04 -17.27 -1.33
N ASP A 185 -6.87 -18.45 -1.90
CA ASP A 185 -5.69 -19.30 -1.68
C ASP A 185 -4.41 -18.76 -2.31
N GLU A 186 -4.53 -17.76 -3.19
CA GLU A 186 -3.41 -17.15 -3.93
C GLU A 186 -2.90 -15.86 -3.26
N TRP A 187 -3.62 -15.28 -2.29
CA TRP A 187 -3.35 -13.92 -1.79
C TRP A 187 -1.97 -13.73 -1.15
N GLU A 188 -1.35 -14.76 -0.64
CA GLU A 188 -0.02 -14.71 -0.06
C GLU A 188 1.10 -14.89 -1.10
N GLN A 189 0.75 -15.29 -2.33
CA GLN A 189 1.69 -15.43 -3.43
C GLN A 189 1.76 -14.14 -4.26
N VAL A 190 2.66 -13.25 -3.89
CA VAL A 190 2.74 -11.90 -4.49
C VAL A 190 3.41 -11.90 -5.86
N MET A 191 4.38 -12.78 -6.07
CA MET A 191 5.19 -12.80 -7.30
C MET A 191 4.68 -13.87 -8.27
N ALA A 192 4.66 -13.51 -9.56
CA ALA A 192 4.27 -14.39 -10.65
C ALA A 192 5.34 -15.43 -10.98
#